data_b4a6c8b30a04b792eea4013cdd42bff2
#
_entry.id   b4a6c8b30a04b792eea4013cdd42bff2
#
_cell.length_a   1.000
_cell.length_b   1.000
_cell.length_c   1.000
_cell.angle_alpha   90.00
_cell.angle_beta   90.00
_cell.angle_gamma   90.00
#
_symmetry.space_group_name_H-M   'P 1'
#
loop_
_entity.id
_entity.type
_entity.pdbx_description
1 polymer ?
#
loop_
_entity_poly.entity_id
_entity_poly.type
_entity_poly.pdbx_seq_one_letter_code
_entity_poly.pdbx_strand_id
1 'polypeptide(L)'
;MSKEQYNLNTKTDYLNRKMFLDPAGPVTIQRFEEVKYKKIADFEATARGFFWQPEEISLTKDASDFKDASDAIKHIFTSNLLRQTALDSLQGRAPSQVFMPVVSLPEVEALIYNWTFFETNIHSKSYSHIIRNIYNVPKDVFNTIHDTHEIINMASSVGNYYDALHQINCRKELGEQITEKDHIKAIWMALHASYALEAFRFMVSFATSLAMVENKIFIGNGNIISLILQDELLHKGWTAYLINQVIKEDTRFASIKQECETEVYALYMDVIREEKEWADYLFKLGPVIGLNATILKDFVDYTAVGALKDIGIKYQANAPRSTPIPWFNKHTDTSKKQSALQETESTSYVIGVMSDSIDYDSLPAL
;
A
#
# COMPACT_ATOMS: atom_id res chain seq x y z
N MET A 1 1.76 18.02 30.90
CA MET A 1 2.58 18.91 30.04
C MET A 1 2.65 18.25 28.69
N SER A 2 2.26 18.95 27.62
CA SER A 2 2.49 18.45 26.25
C SER A 2 3.99 18.26 26.09
N LYS A 3 4.41 17.09 25.66
CA LYS A 3 5.82 16.85 25.34
C LYS A 3 6.12 17.69 24.09
N GLU A 4 7.14 18.55 24.18
CA GLU A 4 7.61 19.32 23.03
C GLU A 4 8.05 18.36 21.92
N GLN A 5 7.37 18.36 20.79
CA GLN A 5 7.68 17.47 19.66
C GLN A 5 8.99 17.81 18.96
N TYR A 6 9.40 19.08 19.04
CA TYR A 6 10.57 19.61 18.31
C TYR A 6 11.74 19.96 19.23
N ASN A 7 11.79 19.36 20.42
CA ASN A 7 12.86 19.59 21.38
C ASN A 7 14.07 18.71 21.08
N LEU A 8 15.11 19.29 20.48
CA LEU A 8 16.34 18.58 20.12
C LEU A 8 17.22 18.17 21.33
N ASN A 9 16.88 18.59 22.55
CA ASN A 9 17.59 18.17 23.76
C ASN A 9 17.20 16.74 24.26
N THR A 10 16.27 16.09 23.60
CA THR A 10 15.88 14.72 23.96
C THR A 10 16.99 13.72 23.59
N LYS A 11 17.30 12.77 24.51
CA LYS A 11 18.26 11.71 24.23
C LYS A 11 17.84 10.87 23.04
N THR A 12 18.79 10.54 22.17
CA THR A 12 18.57 9.81 20.91
C THR A 12 19.09 8.37 20.95
N ASP A 13 18.94 7.68 22.08
CA ASP A 13 19.25 6.25 22.18
C ASP A 13 18.11 5.42 21.58
N TYR A 14 18.05 5.38 20.25
CA TYR A 14 16.98 4.72 19.51
C TYR A 14 17.06 3.20 19.57
N LEU A 15 18.22 2.59 19.79
CA LEU A 15 18.35 1.13 19.89
C LEU A 15 17.55 0.53 21.05
N ASN A 16 17.36 1.30 22.12
CA ASN A 16 16.61 0.90 23.30
C ASN A 16 15.15 1.37 23.31
N ARG A 17 14.70 2.10 22.28
CA ARG A 17 13.32 2.59 22.21
C ARG A 17 12.36 1.56 21.61
N LYS A 18 11.09 1.69 21.95
CA LYS A 18 9.98 1.00 21.30
C LYS A 18 9.67 1.64 19.96
N MET A 19 9.04 0.89 19.08
CA MET A 19 8.64 1.37 17.75
C MET A 19 7.59 2.48 17.85
N PHE A 20 6.59 2.30 18.72
CA PHE A 20 5.50 3.24 18.93
C PHE A 20 5.36 3.62 20.40
N LEU A 21 5.00 4.87 20.66
CA LEU A 21 4.70 5.41 22.00
C LEU A 21 5.80 5.08 23.03
N ASP A 22 7.05 5.31 22.65
CA ASP A 22 8.16 5.17 23.59
C ASP A 22 8.05 6.26 24.68
N PRO A 23 8.29 5.91 25.97
CA PRO A 23 8.27 6.90 27.06
C PRO A 23 9.26 8.07 26.88
N ALA A 24 10.36 7.87 26.13
CA ALA A 24 11.31 8.94 25.81
C ALA A 24 10.77 9.95 24.80
N GLY A 25 9.66 9.64 24.12
CA GLY A 25 8.98 10.55 23.19
C GLY A 25 9.24 10.26 21.72
N PRO A 26 8.86 11.19 20.81
CA PRO A 26 8.99 11.03 19.36
C PRO A 26 10.46 11.06 18.90
N VAL A 27 10.67 10.83 17.62
CA VAL A 27 11.95 11.08 16.95
C VAL A 27 12.26 12.59 17.01
N THR A 28 13.50 12.94 17.34
CA THR A 28 13.95 14.34 17.44
C THR A 28 15.09 14.64 16.49
N ILE A 29 16.24 13.99 16.67
CA ILE A 29 17.36 14.06 15.73
C ILE A 29 17.35 12.75 14.95
N GLN A 30 17.24 12.83 13.63
CA GLN A 30 17.30 11.65 12.79
C GLN A 30 18.74 11.13 12.70
N ARG A 31 18.93 9.88 13.11
CA ARG A 31 20.22 9.21 13.15
C ARG A 31 20.08 7.85 12.48
N PHE A 32 20.86 7.63 11.45
CA PHE A 32 20.81 6.41 10.63
C PHE A 32 22.14 5.62 10.64
N GLU A 33 23.15 6.08 11.40
CA GLU A 33 24.41 5.34 11.58
C GLU A 33 24.21 4.01 12.33
N GLU A 34 23.18 3.96 13.19
CA GLU A 34 22.71 2.76 13.85
C GLU A 34 21.19 2.72 13.84
N VAL A 35 20.61 1.67 13.28
CA VAL A 35 19.16 1.46 13.24
C VAL A 35 18.78 0.20 14.00
N LYS A 36 17.71 0.28 14.77
CA LYS A 36 17.22 -0.87 15.56
C LYS A 36 16.70 -1.98 14.67
N TYR A 37 15.98 -1.62 13.61
CA TYR A 37 15.36 -2.55 12.67
C TYR A 37 15.91 -2.40 11.27
N LYS A 38 17.07 -3.03 11.02
CA LYS A 38 17.69 -3.02 9.70
C LYS A 38 16.71 -3.42 8.58
N LYS A 39 15.81 -4.37 8.83
CA LYS A 39 14.81 -4.79 7.83
C LYS A 39 13.87 -3.65 7.41
N ILE A 40 13.54 -2.72 8.31
CA ILE A 40 12.72 -1.54 7.97
C ILE A 40 13.53 -0.59 7.10
N ALA A 41 14.79 -0.32 7.45
CA ALA A 41 15.68 0.49 6.63
C ALA A 41 15.91 -0.13 5.24
N ASP A 42 16.04 -1.45 5.15
CA ASP A 42 16.18 -2.18 3.88
C ASP A 42 14.91 -2.03 3.01
N PHE A 43 13.71 -2.08 3.60
CA PHE A 43 12.46 -1.82 2.87
C PHE A 43 12.41 -0.39 2.31
N GLU A 44 12.72 0.61 3.14
CA GLU A 44 12.77 2.01 2.72
C GLU A 44 13.77 2.21 1.57
N ALA A 45 14.99 1.70 1.72
CA ALA A 45 16.02 1.81 0.70
C ALA A 45 15.63 1.11 -0.61
N THR A 46 14.94 -0.04 -0.52
CA THR A 46 14.44 -0.77 -1.68
C THR A 46 13.37 0.04 -2.42
N ALA A 47 12.37 0.57 -1.69
CA ALA A 47 11.32 1.39 -2.28
C ALA A 47 11.89 2.64 -2.94
N ARG A 48 12.78 3.36 -2.26
CA ARG A 48 13.45 4.54 -2.82
C ARG A 48 14.29 4.21 -4.08
N GLY A 49 14.86 3.00 -4.16
CA GLY A 49 15.56 2.50 -5.34
C GLY A 49 14.64 2.18 -6.52
N PHE A 50 13.34 2.00 -6.28
CA PHE A 50 12.32 1.73 -7.31
C PHE A 50 11.64 2.99 -7.83
N PHE A 51 12.17 4.18 -7.56
CA PHE A 51 11.60 5.43 -8.03
C PHE A 51 11.38 5.43 -9.55
N TRP A 52 10.18 5.80 -9.97
CA TRP A 52 9.75 5.91 -11.35
C TRP A 52 8.74 7.05 -11.52
N GLN A 53 8.44 7.43 -12.78
CA GLN A 53 7.48 8.48 -13.09
C GLN A 53 6.47 8.00 -14.15
N PRO A 54 5.17 8.27 -13.99
CA PRO A 54 4.15 7.81 -14.94
C PRO A 54 4.33 8.39 -16.34
N GLU A 55 4.92 9.57 -16.45
CA GLU A 55 5.19 10.25 -17.72
C GLU A 55 6.20 9.50 -18.61
N GLU A 56 6.96 8.56 -18.05
CA GLU A 56 7.90 7.71 -18.81
C GLU A 56 7.17 6.68 -19.68
N ILE A 57 5.86 6.47 -19.46
CA ILE A 57 5.08 5.45 -20.15
C ILE A 57 4.09 6.11 -21.11
N SER A 58 4.19 5.76 -22.39
CA SER A 58 3.27 6.25 -23.43
C SER A 58 1.89 5.58 -23.32
N LEU A 59 0.83 6.40 -23.37
CA LEU A 59 -0.58 5.99 -23.36
C LEU A 59 -1.28 6.23 -24.72
N THR A 60 -0.54 6.55 -25.76
CA THR A 60 -1.11 6.87 -27.09
C THR A 60 -1.93 5.70 -27.64
N LYS A 61 -1.40 4.47 -27.52
CA LYS A 61 -2.12 3.27 -27.96
C LYS A 61 -3.35 3.00 -27.10
N ASP A 62 -3.24 3.22 -25.79
CA ASP A 62 -4.34 3.01 -24.84
C ASP A 62 -5.54 3.92 -25.13
N ALA A 63 -5.31 5.15 -25.55
CA ALA A 63 -6.37 6.06 -25.98
C ALA A 63 -7.12 5.53 -27.21
N SER A 64 -6.41 4.94 -28.18
CA SER A 64 -7.02 4.26 -29.33
C SER A 64 -7.78 3.00 -28.90
N ASP A 65 -7.15 2.14 -28.09
CA ASP A 65 -7.77 0.92 -27.58
C ASP A 65 -9.08 1.24 -26.83
N PHE A 66 -9.09 2.30 -26.02
CA PHE A 66 -10.27 2.72 -25.26
C PHE A 66 -11.41 3.19 -26.18
N LYS A 67 -11.10 3.91 -27.25
CA LYS A 67 -12.11 4.36 -28.22
C LYS A 67 -12.82 3.17 -28.84
N ASP A 68 -12.09 2.12 -29.19
CA ASP A 68 -12.57 0.94 -29.92
C ASP A 68 -13.11 -0.14 -28.96
N ALA A 69 -12.91 -0.02 -27.65
CA ALA A 69 -13.32 -0.99 -26.65
C ALA A 69 -14.86 -1.07 -26.50
N SER A 70 -15.36 -2.25 -26.15
CA SER A 70 -16.76 -2.46 -25.79
C SER A 70 -17.13 -1.73 -24.48
N ASP A 71 -18.42 -1.51 -24.26
CA ASP A 71 -18.91 -0.87 -23.02
C ASP A 71 -18.52 -1.64 -21.76
N ALA A 72 -18.49 -2.98 -21.83
CA ALA A 72 -18.03 -3.81 -20.73
C ALA A 72 -16.55 -3.53 -20.38
N ILE A 73 -15.67 -3.46 -21.39
CA ILE A 73 -14.25 -3.17 -21.20
C ILE A 73 -14.04 -1.74 -20.68
N LYS A 74 -14.77 -0.75 -21.25
CA LYS A 74 -14.75 0.64 -20.77
C LYS A 74 -15.20 0.76 -19.31
N HIS A 75 -16.25 0.05 -18.96
CA HIS A 75 -16.76 0.01 -17.58
C HIS A 75 -15.70 -0.53 -16.62
N ILE A 76 -15.08 -1.68 -16.92
CA ILE A 76 -14.06 -2.30 -16.07
C ILE A 76 -12.84 -1.36 -15.93
N PHE A 77 -12.34 -0.84 -17.04
CA PHE A 77 -11.19 0.05 -17.06
C PHE A 77 -11.42 1.31 -16.22
N THR A 78 -12.55 1.99 -16.45
CA THR A 78 -12.90 3.22 -15.73
C THR A 78 -13.10 2.96 -14.24
N SER A 79 -13.86 1.94 -13.90
CA SER A 79 -14.17 1.60 -12.51
C SER A 79 -12.92 1.27 -11.71
N ASN A 80 -11.97 0.53 -12.29
CA ASN A 80 -10.70 0.22 -11.65
C ASN A 80 -9.88 1.48 -11.37
N LEU A 81 -9.74 2.38 -12.36
CA LEU A 81 -8.99 3.62 -12.18
C LEU A 81 -9.59 4.51 -11.09
N LEU A 82 -10.92 4.64 -11.07
CA LEU A 82 -11.62 5.46 -10.06
C LEU A 82 -11.46 4.85 -8.66
N ARG A 83 -11.57 3.53 -8.53
CA ARG A 83 -11.38 2.85 -7.26
C ARG A 83 -9.95 3.00 -6.75
N GLN A 84 -8.95 2.74 -7.58
CA GLN A 84 -7.54 2.89 -7.22
C GLN A 84 -7.24 4.35 -6.84
N THR A 85 -7.74 5.32 -7.59
CA THR A 85 -7.63 6.74 -7.23
C THR A 85 -8.18 7.04 -5.83
N ALA A 86 -9.34 6.49 -5.47
CA ALA A 86 -9.95 6.71 -4.16
C ALA A 86 -9.13 6.06 -3.03
N LEU A 87 -8.64 4.83 -3.22
CA LEU A 87 -7.86 4.10 -2.23
C LEU A 87 -6.50 4.78 -1.98
N ASP A 88 -5.76 5.15 -3.03
CA ASP A 88 -4.46 5.80 -2.90
C ASP A 88 -4.58 7.24 -2.40
N SER A 89 -5.71 7.90 -2.65
CA SER A 89 -6.00 9.19 -2.03
C SER A 89 -6.16 9.08 -0.51
N LEU A 90 -6.69 7.98 -0.01
CA LEU A 90 -6.76 7.67 1.42
C LEU A 90 -5.38 7.27 1.95
N GLN A 91 -4.72 6.32 1.29
CA GLN A 91 -3.45 5.75 1.72
C GLN A 91 -2.29 6.76 1.63
N GLY A 92 -2.28 7.64 0.65
CA GLY A 92 -1.29 8.71 0.54
C GLY A 92 -1.36 9.77 1.66
N ARG A 93 -2.41 9.78 2.45
CA ARG A 93 -2.61 10.77 3.53
C ARG A 93 -2.60 10.13 4.91
N ALA A 94 -3.30 9.03 5.09
CA ALA A 94 -3.57 8.47 6.41
C ALA A 94 -2.30 7.99 7.15
N PRO A 95 -1.39 7.18 6.58
CA PRO A 95 -0.24 6.68 7.31
C PRO A 95 0.60 7.79 7.96
N SER A 96 0.91 8.86 7.21
CA SER A 96 1.68 9.97 7.78
C SER A 96 0.91 10.71 8.86
N GLN A 97 -0.37 10.97 8.68
CA GLN A 97 -1.16 11.72 9.66
C GLN A 97 -1.40 10.95 10.96
N VAL A 98 -1.55 9.62 10.88
CA VAL A 98 -1.93 8.85 12.06
C VAL A 98 -0.75 8.17 12.76
N PHE A 99 0.29 7.74 12.03
CA PHE A 99 1.43 7.07 12.65
C PHE A 99 2.56 8.02 13.06
N MET A 100 2.79 9.13 12.33
CA MET A 100 3.85 10.08 12.69
C MET A 100 3.77 10.61 14.12
N PRO A 101 2.58 10.93 14.69
CA PRO A 101 2.48 11.37 16.09
C PRO A 101 2.88 10.30 17.12
N VAL A 102 2.95 9.03 16.74
CA VAL A 102 3.19 7.92 17.66
C VAL A 102 4.48 7.16 17.40
N VAL A 103 5.16 7.41 16.28
CA VAL A 103 6.44 6.78 15.93
C VAL A 103 7.57 7.31 16.81
N SER A 104 8.48 6.41 17.20
CA SER A 104 9.60 6.73 18.10
C SER A 104 10.97 6.32 17.55
N LEU A 105 11.02 5.77 16.32
CA LEU A 105 12.24 5.30 15.65
C LEU A 105 12.45 5.97 14.30
N PRO A 106 13.66 6.46 13.98
CA PRO A 106 13.95 7.17 12.72
C PRO A 106 13.69 6.34 11.47
N GLU A 107 14.04 5.04 11.48
CA GLU A 107 13.82 4.15 10.34
C GLU A 107 12.34 3.90 10.04
N VAL A 108 11.48 3.90 11.07
CA VAL A 108 10.02 3.79 10.90
C VAL A 108 9.44 5.10 10.36
N GLU A 109 9.94 6.23 10.88
CA GLU A 109 9.56 7.56 10.40
C GLU A 109 9.92 7.71 8.91
N ALA A 110 11.14 7.36 8.51
CA ALA A 110 11.59 7.42 7.12
C ALA A 110 10.75 6.52 6.20
N LEU A 111 10.40 5.31 6.66
CA LEU A 111 9.53 4.39 5.92
C LEU A 111 8.15 5.01 5.66
N ILE A 112 7.54 5.65 6.67
CA ILE A 112 6.20 6.28 6.53
C ILE A 112 6.26 7.46 5.57
N TYR A 113 7.31 8.28 5.58
CA TYR A 113 7.48 9.37 4.61
C TYR A 113 7.62 8.84 3.19
N ASN A 114 8.40 7.78 3.00
CA ASN A 114 8.57 7.12 1.71
C ASN A 114 7.22 6.58 1.21
N TRP A 115 6.49 5.87 2.07
CA TRP A 115 5.16 5.34 1.76
C TRP A 115 4.21 6.43 1.28
N THR A 116 4.02 7.49 2.06
CA THR A 116 3.18 8.64 1.69
C THR A 116 3.62 9.28 0.37
N PHE A 117 4.94 9.35 0.12
CA PHE A 117 5.47 9.91 -1.12
C PHE A 117 5.07 9.07 -2.33
N PHE A 118 5.22 7.75 -2.29
CA PHE A 118 4.86 6.88 -3.42
C PHE A 118 3.35 6.94 -3.69
N GLU A 119 2.52 6.78 -2.68
CA GLU A 119 1.06 6.84 -2.83
C GLU A 119 0.57 8.16 -3.43
N THR A 120 1.10 9.29 -2.93
CA THR A 120 0.63 10.61 -3.36
C THR A 120 1.28 11.07 -4.66
N ASN A 121 2.61 10.93 -4.79
CA ASN A 121 3.35 11.56 -5.88
C ASN A 121 3.59 10.64 -7.07
N ILE A 122 3.45 9.33 -6.89
CA ILE A 122 3.63 8.37 -7.96
C ILE A 122 2.28 7.75 -8.33
N HIS A 123 1.62 7.01 -7.43
CA HIS A 123 0.40 6.27 -7.72
C HIS A 123 -0.78 7.19 -8.07
N SER A 124 -1.14 8.14 -7.21
CA SER A 124 -2.25 9.07 -7.48
C SER A 124 -2.03 9.92 -8.73
N LYS A 125 -0.77 10.32 -9.00
CA LYS A 125 -0.44 11.02 -10.27
C LYS A 125 -0.53 10.09 -11.47
N SER A 126 -0.23 8.81 -11.32
CA SER A 126 -0.33 7.81 -12.39
C SER A 126 -1.76 7.66 -12.87
N TYR A 127 -2.72 7.53 -11.97
CA TYR A 127 -4.14 7.46 -12.35
C TYR A 127 -4.61 8.74 -13.03
N SER A 128 -4.18 9.89 -12.53
CA SER A 128 -4.46 11.18 -13.15
C SER A 128 -3.82 11.29 -14.53
N HIS A 129 -2.60 10.77 -14.71
CA HIS A 129 -1.92 10.71 -15.99
C HIS A 129 -2.68 9.83 -16.99
N ILE A 130 -3.11 8.63 -16.59
CA ILE A 130 -3.91 7.73 -17.42
C ILE A 130 -5.21 8.40 -17.84
N ILE A 131 -5.97 8.94 -16.89
CA ILE A 131 -7.28 9.56 -17.16
C ILE A 131 -7.13 10.76 -18.10
N ARG A 132 -6.11 11.61 -17.93
CA ARG A 132 -5.87 12.76 -18.81
C ARG A 132 -5.50 12.38 -20.25
N ASN A 133 -4.87 11.25 -20.45
CA ASN A 133 -4.46 10.80 -21.78
C ASN A 133 -5.54 10.01 -22.53
N ILE A 134 -6.53 9.48 -21.81
CA ILE A 134 -7.55 8.58 -22.39
C ILE A 134 -8.91 9.27 -22.57
N TYR A 135 -9.29 10.15 -21.65
CA TYR A 135 -10.61 10.78 -21.69
C TYR A 135 -10.58 12.22 -22.20
N ASN A 136 -11.57 12.57 -23.02
CA ASN A 136 -11.70 13.94 -23.57
C ASN A 136 -11.99 14.96 -22.45
N VAL A 137 -12.74 14.58 -21.43
CA VAL A 137 -13.10 15.44 -20.29
C VAL A 137 -12.77 14.71 -18.97
N PRO A 138 -11.50 14.74 -18.54
CA PRO A 138 -11.05 14.04 -17.33
C PRO A 138 -11.85 14.36 -16.07
N LYS A 139 -12.27 15.62 -15.93
CA LYS A 139 -13.06 16.10 -14.78
C LYS A 139 -14.36 15.31 -14.59
N ASP A 140 -15.06 14.99 -15.68
CA ASP A 140 -16.34 14.29 -15.59
C ASP A 140 -16.14 12.85 -15.09
N VAL A 141 -15.02 12.23 -15.46
CA VAL A 141 -14.66 10.89 -14.97
C VAL A 141 -14.42 10.91 -13.46
N PHE A 142 -13.58 11.84 -12.98
CA PHE A 142 -13.32 11.97 -11.54
C PHE A 142 -14.58 12.25 -10.71
N ASN A 143 -15.50 13.04 -11.23
CA ASN A 143 -16.74 13.36 -10.53
C ASN A 143 -17.61 12.12 -10.27
N THR A 144 -17.52 11.08 -11.11
CA THR A 144 -18.27 9.82 -10.91
C THR A 144 -17.80 8.97 -9.74
N ILE A 145 -16.67 9.27 -9.12
CA ILE A 145 -16.21 8.58 -7.89
C ILE A 145 -17.28 8.68 -6.80
N HIS A 146 -17.84 9.87 -6.61
CA HIS A 146 -18.83 10.13 -5.56
C HIS A 146 -20.19 9.48 -5.83
N ASP A 147 -20.48 9.13 -7.09
CA ASP A 147 -21.72 8.49 -7.51
C ASP A 147 -21.63 6.94 -7.44
N THR A 148 -20.45 6.40 -7.17
CA THR A 148 -20.21 4.94 -7.14
C THR A 148 -20.15 4.48 -5.67
N HIS A 149 -21.29 4.01 -5.15
CA HIS A 149 -21.40 3.57 -3.74
C HIS A 149 -20.41 2.46 -3.38
N GLU A 150 -20.12 1.54 -4.30
CA GLU A 150 -19.16 0.45 -4.12
C GLU A 150 -17.74 0.96 -3.84
N ILE A 151 -17.36 2.11 -4.41
CA ILE A 151 -16.06 2.73 -4.17
C ILE A 151 -16.05 3.43 -2.79
N ILE A 152 -17.08 4.23 -2.50
CA ILE A 152 -17.11 5.03 -1.27
C ILE A 152 -17.23 4.16 -0.02
N ASN A 153 -18.14 3.16 -0.04
CA ASN A 153 -18.34 2.27 1.11
C ASN A 153 -17.07 1.50 1.47
N MET A 154 -16.38 1.01 0.47
CA MET A 154 -15.14 0.26 0.64
C MET A 154 -13.99 1.12 1.21
N ALA A 155 -13.84 2.35 0.76
CA ALA A 155 -12.85 3.27 1.30
C ALA A 155 -13.15 3.60 2.78
N SER A 156 -14.43 3.76 3.13
CA SER A 156 -14.87 4.06 4.48
C SER A 156 -14.59 2.94 5.48
N SER A 157 -14.68 1.67 5.09
CA SER A 157 -14.45 0.54 6.00
C SER A 157 -13.02 0.49 6.54
N VAL A 158 -12.03 0.94 5.78
CA VAL A 158 -10.62 1.08 6.22
C VAL A 158 -10.41 2.46 6.87
N GLY A 159 -10.95 3.52 6.28
CA GLY A 159 -10.79 4.90 6.73
C GLY A 159 -11.22 5.12 8.19
N ASN A 160 -12.25 4.43 8.65
CA ASN A 160 -12.73 4.54 10.03
C ASN A 160 -11.67 4.21 11.09
N TYR A 161 -10.76 3.28 10.82
CA TYR A 161 -9.68 2.94 11.76
C TYR A 161 -8.58 4.02 11.77
N TYR A 162 -8.31 4.64 10.64
CA TYR A 162 -7.42 5.79 10.59
C TYR A 162 -8.02 6.98 11.33
N ASP A 163 -9.30 7.26 11.13
CA ASP A 163 -10.01 8.33 11.84
C ASP A 163 -10.01 8.10 13.35
N ALA A 164 -10.20 6.87 13.81
CA ALA A 164 -10.14 6.54 15.23
C ALA A 164 -8.77 6.83 15.84
N LEU A 165 -7.67 6.44 15.18
CA LEU A 165 -6.32 6.76 15.65
C LEU A 165 -6.04 8.26 15.59
N HIS A 166 -6.45 8.93 14.51
CA HIS A 166 -6.28 10.38 14.37
C HIS A 166 -6.98 11.14 15.50
N GLN A 167 -8.23 10.80 15.81
CA GLN A 167 -8.99 11.42 16.91
C GLN A 167 -8.31 11.21 18.26
N ILE A 168 -7.80 10.01 18.53
CA ILE A 168 -7.07 9.72 19.78
C ILE A 168 -5.80 10.55 19.86
N ASN A 169 -5.03 10.66 18.78
CA ASN A 169 -3.82 11.48 18.72
C ASN A 169 -4.15 12.95 19.02
N CYS A 170 -5.15 13.53 18.34
CA CYS A 170 -5.57 14.91 18.55
C CYS A 170 -6.04 15.17 19.99
N ARG A 171 -6.88 14.31 20.55
CA ARG A 171 -7.38 14.43 21.92
C ARG A 171 -6.24 14.37 22.95
N LYS A 172 -5.28 13.47 22.73
CA LYS A 172 -4.10 13.37 23.59
C LYS A 172 -3.21 14.60 23.51
N GLU A 173 -3.04 15.17 22.33
CA GLU A 173 -2.30 16.43 22.13
C GLU A 173 -2.98 17.61 22.83
N LEU A 174 -4.31 17.65 22.83
CA LEU A 174 -5.11 18.63 23.57
C LEU A 174 -5.10 18.44 25.09
N GLY A 175 -4.42 17.40 25.58
CA GLY A 175 -4.27 17.13 27.01
C GLY A 175 -5.40 16.31 27.64
N GLU A 176 -6.27 15.72 26.83
CA GLU A 176 -7.31 14.82 27.33
C GLU A 176 -6.71 13.53 27.89
N GLN A 177 -7.41 12.96 28.87
CA GLN A 177 -7.04 11.68 29.48
C GLN A 177 -7.42 10.55 28.54
N ILE A 178 -6.44 10.05 27.80
CA ILE A 178 -6.57 8.87 26.95
C ILE A 178 -5.81 7.73 27.63
N THR A 179 -6.44 6.58 27.81
CA THR A 179 -5.75 5.42 28.37
C THR A 179 -4.67 4.93 27.39
N GLU A 180 -3.55 4.46 27.92
CA GLU A 180 -2.50 3.87 27.08
C GLU A 180 -3.05 2.70 26.29
N LYS A 181 -3.93 1.91 26.89
CA LYS A 181 -4.59 0.76 26.25
C LYS A 181 -5.40 1.17 25.01
N ASP A 182 -6.23 2.21 25.10
CA ASP A 182 -7.04 2.67 23.97
C ASP A 182 -6.15 3.19 22.84
N HIS A 183 -5.06 3.88 23.18
CA HIS A 183 -4.12 4.38 22.18
C HIS A 183 -3.39 3.24 21.46
N ILE A 184 -2.89 2.24 22.19
CA ILE A 184 -2.26 1.04 21.61
C ILE A 184 -3.27 0.27 20.75
N LYS A 185 -4.53 0.12 21.21
CA LYS A 185 -5.59 -0.52 20.41
C LYS A 185 -5.80 0.21 19.08
N ALA A 186 -5.89 1.54 19.11
CA ALA A 186 -6.10 2.31 17.89
C ALA A 186 -4.93 2.17 16.90
N ILE A 187 -3.67 2.18 17.38
CA ILE A 187 -2.49 1.92 16.54
C ILE A 187 -2.56 0.51 15.95
N TRP A 188 -2.89 -0.49 16.76
CA TRP A 188 -3.01 -1.89 16.33
C TRP A 188 -4.03 -2.04 15.20
N MET A 189 -5.24 -1.50 15.38
CA MET A 189 -6.30 -1.58 14.38
C MET A 189 -5.94 -0.80 13.11
N ALA A 190 -5.29 0.37 13.22
CA ALA A 190 -4.82 1.14 12.06
C ALA A 190 -3.73 0.39 11.26
N LEU A 191 -2.80 -0.33 11.92
CA LEU A 191 -1.82 -1.18 11.23
C LEU A 191 -2.52 -2.31 10.44
N HIS A 192 -3.54 -2.95 11.03
CA HIS A 192 -4.32 -3.96 10.33
C HIS A 192 -5.17 -3.39 9.19
N ALA A 193 -5.71 -2.18 9.33
CA ALA A 193 -6.41 -1.47 8.27
C ALA A 193 -5.47 -1.12 7.11
N SER A 194 -4.25 -0.65 7.39
CA SER A 194 -3.20 -0.43 6.40
C SER A 194 -2.87 -1.72 5.66
N TYR A 195 -2.64 -2.81 6.39
CA TYR A 195 -2.34 -4.10 5.76
C TYR A 195 -3.51 -4.63 4.92
N ALA A 196 -4.75 -4.43 5.37
CA ALA A 196 -5.94 -4.82 4.61
C ALA A 196 -6.04 -4.07 3.28
N LEU A 197 -5.65 -2.80 3.26
CA LEU A 197 -5.60 -2.01 2.04
C LEU A 197 -4.52 -2.54 1.09
N GLU A 198 -3.29 -2.64 1.53
CA GLU A 198 -2.12 -3.02 0.73
C GLU A 198 -2.17 -4.47 0.22
N ALA A 199 -2.65 -5.39 1.05
CA ALA A 199 -2.62 -6.81 0.73
C ALA A 199 -3.85 -7.31 -0.05
N PHE A 200 -4.99 -6.57 -0.01
CA PHE A 200 -6.26 -7.07 -0.55
C PHE A 200 -6.90 -6.10 -1.54
N ARG A 201 -7.02 -4.81 -1.17
CA ARG A 201 -7.89 -3.87 -1.89
C ARG A 201 -7.49 -3.60 -3.34
N PHE A 202 -6.21 -3.73 -3.66
CA PHE A 202 -5.71 -3.49 -5.02
C PHE A 202 -5.73 -4.74 -5.90
N MET A 203 -5.67 -5.95 -5.32
CA MET A 203 -5.38 -7.19 -6.06
C MET A 203 -6.40 -7.51 -7.15
N VAL A 204 -7.71 -7.31 -6.90
CA VAL A 204 -8.76 -7.54 -7.89
C VAL A 204 -8.63 -6.54 -9.06
N SER A 205 -8.40 -5.27 -8.76
CA SER A 205 -8.23 -4.24 -9.78
C SER A 205 -6.96 -4.44 -10.60
N PHE A 206 -5.85 -4.81 -9.97
CA PHE A 206 -4.61 -5.12 -10.68
C PHE A 206 -4.76 -6.34 -11.58
N ALA A 207 -5.36 -7.43 -11.07
CA ALA A 207 -5.61 -8.62 -11.87
C ALA A 207 -6.46 -8.31 -13.11
N THR A 208 -7.45 -7.45 -12.97
CA THR A 208 -8.34 -7.09 -14.08
C THR A 208 -7.63 -6.20 -15.11
N SER A 209 -6.84 -5.21 -14.65
CA SER A 209 -6.04 -4.36 -15.53
C SER A 209 -5.00 -5.16 -16.30
N LEU A 210 -4.33 -6.10 -15.63
CA LEU A 210 -3.31 -6.95 -16.24
C LEU A 210 -3.91 -8.03 -17.16
N ALA A 211 -5.15 -8.48 -16.93
CA ALA A 211 -5.88 -9.33 -17.87
C ALA A 211 -6.09 -8.64 -19.23
N MET A 212 -6.23 -7.32 -19.25
CA MET A 212 -6.31 -6.57 -20.49
C MET A 212 -4.99 -6.59 -21.26
N VAL A 213 -3.85 -6.53 -20.54
CA VAL A 213 -2.52 -6.71 -21.15
C VAL A 213 -2.36 -8.09 -21.79
N GLU A 214 -2.84 -9.15 -21.11
CA GLU A 214 -2.85 -10.51 -21.70
C GLU A 214 -3.67 -10.57 -23.00
N ASN A 215 -4.68 -9.73 -23.12
CA ASN A 215 -5.48 -9.55 -24.32
C ASN A 215 -4.92 -8.52 -25.31
N LYS A 216 -3.69 -8.00 -25.08
CA LYS A 216 -2.96 -7.05 -25.93
C LYS A 216 -3.65 -5.69 -26.09
N ILE A 217 -4.43 -5.27 -25.12
CA ILE A 217 -5.05 -3.95 -25.03
C ILE A 217 -4.59 -3.23 -23.75
N PHE A 218 -4.57 -1.92 -23.78
CA PHE A 218 -4.17 -1.05 -22.65
C PHE A 218 -2.78 -1.39 -22.09
N ILE A 219 -1.82 -1.60 -22.97
CA ILE A 219 -0.44 -2.01 -22.58
C ILE A 219 0.23 -0.92 -21.73
N GLY A 220 0.07 0.36 -22.08
CA GLY A 220 0.63 1.47 -21.30
C GLY A 220 0.05 1.54 -19.90
N ASN A 221 -1.27 1.46 -19.77
CA ASN A 221 -1.93 1.36 -18.46
C ASN A 221 -1.42 0.14 -17.68
N GLY A 222 -1.34 -1.03 -18.32
CA GLY A 222 -0.86 -2.24 -17.66
C GLY A 222 0.59 -2.13 -17.20
N ASN A 223 1.45 -1.44 -17.92
CA ASN A 223 2.82 -1.17 -17.51
C ASN A 223 2.85 -0.29 -16.24
N ILE A 224 2.07 0.80 -16.21
CA ILE A 224 1.92 1.63 -15.00
C ILE A 224 1.41 0.79 -13.82
N ILE A 225 0.35 0.02 -14.04
CA ILE A 225 -0.23 -0.84 -12.98
C ILE A 225 0.75 -1.91 -12.50
N SER A 226 1.61 -2.43 -13.38
CA SER A 226 2.66 -3.38 -12.97
C SER A 226 3.71 -2.74 -12.07
N LEU A 227 4.06 -1.46 -12.28
CA LEU A 227 4.97 -0.72 -11.42
C LEU A 227 4.33 -0.46 -10.05
N ILE A 228 3.09 0.02 -10.04
CA ILE A 228 2.32 0.22 -8.80
C ILE A 228 2.22 -1.12 -8.02
N LEU A 229 1.87 -2.23 -8.68
CA LEU A 229 1.80 -3.54 -8.03
C LEU A 229 3.11 -3.93 -7.33
N GLN A 230 4.27 -3.59 -7.89
CA GLN A 230 5.55 -3.88 -7.25
C GLN A 230 5.76 -3.04 -5.98
N ASP A 231 5.36 -1.77 -6.01
CA ASP A 231 5.38 -0.91 -4.83
C ASP A 231 4.43 -1.45 -3.75
N GLU A 232 3.20 -1.86 -4.12
CA GLU A 232 2.22 -2.44 -3.18
C GLU A 232 2.67 -3.76 -2.57
N LEU A 233 3.45 -4.56 -3.28
CA LEU A 233 4.05 -5.76 -2.69
C LEU A 233 5.10 -5.43 -1.61
N LEU A 234 5.83 -4.32 -1.75
CA LEU A 234 6.70 -3.81 -0.69
C LEU A 234 5.88 -3.25 0.47
N HIS A 235 4.84 -2.44 0.20
CA HIS A 235 3.92 -1.88 1.19
C HIS A 235 3.28 -2.99 2.04
N LYS A 236 2.75 -4.03 1.40
CA LYS A 236 2.28 -5.25 2.05
C LYS A 236 3.38 -5.87 2.93
N GLY A 237 4.59 -6.01 2.38
CA GLY A 237 5.71 -6.65 3.06
C GLY A 237 6.11 -5.94 4.35
N TRP A 238 6.29 -4.63 4.29
CA TRP A 238 6.67 -3.88 5.48
C TRP A 238 5.54 -3.74 6.50
N THR A 239 4.29 -3.61 6.06
CA THR A 239 3.14 -3.52 6.98
C THR A 239 2.98 -4.84 7.74
N ALA A 240 3.12 -6.01 7.06
CA ALA A 240 3.18 -7.30 7.72
C ALA A 240 4.34 -7.40 8.71
N TYR A 241 5.51 -6.87 8.36
CA TYR A 241 6.66 -6.84 9.25
C TYR A 241 6.39 -6.00 10.51
N LEU A 242 5.82 -4.80 10.36
CA LEU A 242 5.45 -3.94 11.49
C LEU A 242 4.48 -4.67 12.44
N ILE A 243 3.40 -5.26 11.92
CA ILE A 243 2.42 -6.04 12.70
C ILE A 243 3.10 -7.17 13.48
N ASN A 244 3.96 -7.94 12.84
CA ASN A 244 4.64 -9.06 13.46
C ASN A 244 5.74 -8.65 14.44
N GLN A 245 6.36 -7.49 14.22
CA GLN A 245 7.48 -7.03 15.05
C GLN A 245 7.02 -6.32 16.31
N VAL A 246 5.99 -5.47 16.21
CA VAL A 246 5.51 -4.71 17.39
C VAL A 246 5.01 -5.61 18.52
N ILE A 247 4.40 -6.76 18.22
CA ILE A 247 3.95 -7.73 19.25
C ILE A 247 5.11 -8.51 19.89
N LYS A 248 6.28 -8.56 19.26
CA LYS A 248 7.48 -9.21 19.83
C LYS A 248 8.24 -8.28 20.74
N GLU A 249 8.28 -7.00 20.44
CA GLU A 249 9.04 -6.02 21.21
C GLU A 249 8.26 -5.42 22.38
N ASP A 250 6.94 -5.36 22.27
CA ASP A 250 6.09 -4.65 23.22
C ASP A 250 4.92 -5.49 23.71
N THR A 251 4.96 -5.86 24.99
CA THR A 251 3.91 -6.65 25.64
C THR A 251 2.53 -5.99 25.63
N ARG A 252 2.47 -4.63 25.51
CA ARG A 252 1.21 -3.90 25.38
C ARG A 252 0.48 -4.30 24.09
N PHE A 253 1.20 -4.39 22.96
CA PHE A 253 0.64 -4.87 21.69
C PHE A 253 0.32 -6.35 21.70
N ALA A 254 1.13 -7.17 22.36
CA ALA A 254 0.85 -8.60 22.51
C ALA A 254 -0.47 -8.85 23.27
N SER A 255 -0.78 -8.02 24.28
CA SER A 255 -2.04 -8.07 25.03
C SER A 255 -3.23 -7.64 24.16
N ILE A 256 -3.09 -6.52 23.43
CA ILE A 256 -4.15 -6.01 22.52
C ILE A 256 -4.42 -6.98 21.37
N LYS A 257 -3.40 -7.64 20.83
CA LYS A 257 -3.59 -8.70 19.81
C LYS A 257 -4.60 -9.75 20.28
N GLN A 258 -4.49 -10.22 21.52
CA GLN A 258 -5.41 -11.24 22.07
C GLN A 258 -6.82 -10.68 22.26
N GLU A 259 -6.94 -9.47 22.78
CA GLU A 259 -8.23 -8.83 23.02
C GLU A 259 -8.97 -8.49 21.71
N CYS A 260 -8.25 -8.09 20.68
CA CYS A 260 -8.82 -7.65 19.40
C CYS A 260 -8.87 -8.75 18.34
N GLU A 261 -8.58 -10.00 18.67
CA GLU A 261 -8.52 -11.10 17.68
C GLU A 261 -9.81 -11.20 16.84
N THR A 262 -10.97 -11.14 17.50
CA THR A 262 -12.27 -11.19 16.81
C THR A 262 -12.51 -9.96 15.93
N GLU A 263 -12.16 -8.78 16.42
CA GLU A 263 -12.34 -7.52 15.68
C GLU A 263 -11.43 -7.47 14.43
N VAL A 264 -10.17 -7.88 14.59
CA VAL A 264 -9.21 -7.98 13.49
C VAL A 264 -9.67 -9.03 12.46
N TYR A 265 -10.15 -10.19 12.92
CA TYR A 265 -10.66 -11.19 12.01
C TYR A 265 -11.88 -10.69 11.23
N ALA A 266 -12.81 -10.02 11.90
CA ALA A 266 -14.00 -9.44 11.26
C ALA A 266 -13.60 -8.41 10.18
N LEU A 267 -12.62 -7.53 10.46
CA LEU A 267 -12.10 -6.57 9.47
C LEU A 267 -11.68 -7.28 8.17
N TYR A 268 -10.89 -8.35 8.26
CA TYR A 268 -10.45 -9.07 7.06
C TYR A 268 -11.58 -9.81 6.35
N MET A 269 -12.54 -10.37 7.10
CA MET A 269 -13.70 -11.03 6.48
C MET A 269 -14.58 -10.04 5.72
N ASP A 270 -14.76 -8.84 6.25
CA ASP A 270 -15.47 -7.77 5.55
C ASP A 270 -14.72 -7.33 4.29
N VAL A 271 -13.40 -7.14 4.38
CA VAL A 271 -12.57 -6.80 3.23
C VAL A 271 -12.65 -7.85 2.13
N ILE A 272 -12.53 -9.14 2.49
CA ILE A 272 -12.62 -10.25 1.53
C ILE A 272 -14.01 -10.30 0.87
N ARG A 273 -15.08 -10.10 1.64
CA ARG A 273 -16.45 -10.02 1.12
C ARG A 273 -16.61 -8.88 0.12
N GLU A 274 -16.15 -7.68 0.49
CA GLU A 274 -16.24 -6.50 -0.35
C GLU A 274 -15.40 -6.61 -1.63
N GLU A 275 -14.24 -7.29 -1.59
CA GLU A 275 -13.45 -7.58 -2.80
C GLU A 275 -14.19 -8.53 -3.76
N LYS A 276 -14.95 -9.48 -3.23
CA LYS A 276 -15.80 -10.36 -4.05
C LYS A 276 -16.98 -9.63 -4.64
N GLU A 277 -17.60 -8.71 -3.89
CA GLU A 277 -18.66 -7.83 -4.38
C GLU A 277 -18.12 -6.89 -5.47
N TRP A 278 -16.88 -6.38 -5.31
CA TRP A 278 -16.22 -5.59 -6.34
C TRP A 278 -16.00 -6.38 -7.63
N ALA A 279 -15.62 -7.65 -7.53
CA ALA A 279 -15.51 -8.51 -8.71
C ALA A 279 -16.85 -8.65 -9.46
N ASP A 280 -17.97 -8.79 -8.74
CA ASP A 280 -19.31 -8.79 -9.36
C ASP A 280 -19.65 -7.45 -10.03
N TYR A 281 -19.33 -6.34 -9.37
CA TYR A 281 -19.55 -5.01 -9.93
C TYR A 281 -18.77 -4.78 -11.22
N LEU A 282 -17.50 -5.16 -11.27
CA LEU A 282 -16.65 -5.00 -12.44
C LEU A 282 -17.22 -5.75 -13.67
N PHE A 283 -17.74 -6.94 -13.46
CA PHE A 283 -18.23 -7.78 -14.57
C PHE A 283 -19.73 -7.71 -14.81
N LYS A 284 -20.42 -6.71 -14.27
CA LYS A 284 -21.89 -6.57 -14.45
C LYS A 284 -22.32 -6.35 -15.91
N LEU A 285 -21.42 -5.84 -16.76
CA LEU A 285 -21.66 -5.67 -18.20
C LEU A 285 -21.07 -6.79 -19.05
N GLY A 286 -20.45 -7.79 -18.44
CA GLY A 286 -19.86 -8.93 -19.12
C GLY A 286 -18.39 -9.16 -18.78
N PRO A 287 -17.88 -10.37 -19.07
CA PRO A 287 -16.48 -10.74 -18.80
C PRO A 287 -15.50 -10.18 -19.83
N VAL A 288 -14.22 -10.24 -19.51
CA VAL A 288 -13.13 -10.15 -20.49
C VAL A 288 -12.60 -11.55 -20.83
N ILE A 289 -11.90 -11.69 -21.97
CA ILE A 289 -11.33 -12.98 -22.35
C ILE A 289 -10.36 -13.45 -21.24
N GLY A 290 -10.61 -14.66 -20.73
CA GLY A 290 -9.77 -15.30 -19.71
C GLY A 290 -10.03 -14.84 -18.27
N LEU A 291 -10.98 -13.94 -18.01
CA LEU A 291 -11.30 -13.48 -16.66
C LEU A 291 -12.78 -13.10 -16.51
N ASN A 292 -13.37 -13.53 -15.38
CA ASN A 292 -14.74 -13.22 -14.98
C ASN A 292 -14.84 -13.10 -13.45
N ALA A 293 -16.02 -12.71 -12.95
CA ALA A 293 -16.26 -12.53 -11.52
C ALA A 293 -15.94 -13.79 -10.69
N THR A 294 -16.30 -15.00 -11.17
CA THR A 294 -16.05 -16.25 -10.45
C THR A 294 -14.55 -16.49 -10.28
N ILE A 295 -13.77 -16.38 -11.36
CA ILE A 295 -12.31 -16.54 -11.33
C ILE A 295 -11.66 -15.51 -10.39
N LEU A 296 -12.14 -14.27 -10.40
CA LEU A 296 -11.61 -13.24 -9.47
C LEU A 296 -11.97 -13.52 -8.01
N LYS A 297 -13.17 -14.02 -7.71
CA LYS A 297 -13.54 -14.42 -6.34
C LYS A 297 -12.66 -15.57 -5.84
N ASP A 298 -12.38 -16.54 -6.68
CA ASP A 298 -11.43 -17.62 -6.37
C ASP A 298 -10.01 -17.07 -6.15
N PHE A 299 -9.61 -16.06 -6.93
CA PHE A 299 -8.32 -15.38 -6.75
C PHE A 299 -8.27 -14.59 -5.43
N VAL A 300 -9.34 -13.94 -5.01
CA VAL A 300 -9.45 -13.29 -3.69
C VAL A 300 -9.23 -14.31 -2.59
N ASP A 301 -9.90 -15.46 -2.61
CA ASP A 301 -9.71 -16.50 -1.59
C ASP A 301 -8.29 -17.06 -1.61
N TYR A 302 -7.74 -17.31 -2.80
CA TYR A 302 -6.37 -17.79 -2.95
C TYR A 302 -5.33 -16.82 -2.34
N THR A 303 -5.43 -15.54 -2.67
CA THR A 303 -4.49 -14.52 -2.16
C THR A 303 -4.67 -14.26 -0.67
N ALA A 304 -5.92 -14.31 -0.17
CA ALA A 304 -6.25 -14.13 1.23
C ALA A 304 -5.60 -15.18 2.14
N VAL A 305 -5.52 -16.44 1.71
CA VAL A 305 -4.84 -17.50 2.49
C VAL A 305 -3.37 -17.14 2.75
N GLY A 306 -2.66 -16.66 1.72
CA GLY A 306 -1.26 -16.25 1.85
C GLY A 306 -1.11 -14.98 2.70
N ALA A 307 -1.88 -13.95 2.39
CA ALA A 307 -1.81 -12.66 3.07
C ALA A 307 -2.13 -12.78 4.58
N LEU A 308 -3.17 -13.52 4.95
CA LEU A 308 -3.52 -13.69 6.36
C LEU A 308 -2.49 -14.56 7.11
N LYS A 309 -1.88 -15.54 6.43
CA LYS A 309 -0.78 -16.32 6.99
C LYS A 309 0.43 -15.45 7.31
N ASP A 310 0.75 -14.46 6.46
CA ASP A 310 1.90 -13.54 6.65
C ASP A 310 1.81 -12.77 7.98
N ILE A 311 0.61 -12.53 8.48
CA ILE A 311 0.34 -11.85 9.76
C ILE A 311 -0.17 -12.79 10.87
N GLY A 312 -0.04 -14.11 10.66
CA GLY A 312 -0.35 -15.13 11.67
C GLY A 312 -1.84 -15.41 11.88
N ILE A 313 -2.71 -15.01 10.96
CA ILE A 313 -4.16 -15.29 11.01
C ILE A 313 -4.46 -16.53 10.16
N LYS A 314 -5.21 -17.47 10.74
CA LYS A 314 -5.70 -18.66 10.03
C LYS A 314 -6.99 -18.32 9.29
N TYR A 315 -6.97 -18.42 7.99
CA TYR A 315 -8.16 -18.30 7.15
C TYR A 315 -8.56 -19.66 6.60
N GLN A 316 -9.79 -20.08 6.91
CA GLN A 316 -10.37 -21.32 6.41
C GLN A 316 -11.38 -20.99 5.32
N ALA A 317 -10.89 -20.84 4.10
CA ALA A 317 -11.73 -20.73 2.92
C ALA A 317 -11.66 -22.04 2.11
N ASN A 318 -12.66 -22.27 1.27
CA ASN A 318 -12.60 -23.26 0.20
C ASN A 318 -11.77 -22.69 -0.98
N ALA A 319 -10.55 -22.22 -0.65
CA ALA A 319 -9.65 -21.57 -1.61
C ALA A 319 -9.07 -22.60 -2.58
N PRO A 320 -8.84 -22.22 -3.84
CA PRO A 320 -8.11 -23.06 -4.81
C PRO A 320 -6.72 -23.42 -4.28
N ARG A 321 -6.25 -24.63 -4.59
CA ARG A 321 -4.88 -25.07 -4.22
C ARG A 321 -3.78 -24.37 -5.00
N SER A 322 -4.12 -23.83 -6.18
CA SER A 322 -3.22 -23.06 -7.05
C SER A 322 -3.93 -21.82 -7.53
N THR A 323 -3.15 -20.79 -7.93
CA THR A 323 -3.74 -19.57 -8.44
C THR A 323 -4.66 -19.82 -9.64
N PRO A 324 -5.89 -19.30 -9.66
CA PRO A 324 -6.81 -19.41 -10.80
C PRO A 324 -6.35 -18.56 -12.01
N ILE A 325 -5.39 -17.64 -11.81
CA ILE A 325 -4.82 -16.77 -12.84
C ILE A 325 -3.29 -16.86 -12.87
N PRO A 326 -2.71 -17.99 -13.37
CA PRO A 326 -1.25 -18.24 -13.31
C PRO A 326 -0.40 -17.17 -14.01
N TRP A 327 -0.94 -16.52 -15.04
CA TRP A 327 -0.28 -15.46 -15.76
C TRP A 327 0.01 -14.22 -14.87
N PHE A 328 -0.73 -14.02 -13.79
CA PHE A 328 -0.52 -12.92 -12.85
C PHE A 328 0.85 -13.00 -12.15
N ASN A 329 1.36 -14.21 -11.93
CA ASN A 329 2.64 -14.41 -11.22
C ASN A 329 3.84 -13.75 -11.93
N LYS A 330 3.80 -13.57 -13.25
CA LYS A 330 4.88 -12.88 -13.96
C LYS A 330 4.99 -11.40 -13.61
N HIS A 331 3.88 -10.78 -13.15
CA HIS A 331 3.82 -9.39 -12.73
C HIS A 331 4.20 -9.20 -11.25
N THR A 332 4.17 -10.27 -10.44
CA THR A 332 4.59 -10.25 -9.03
C THR A 332 6.04 -10.67 -8.83
N ASP A 333 6.74 -11.05 -9.88
CA ASP A 333 8.17 -11.43 -9.83
C ASP A 333 9.06 -10.20 -9.73
N THR A 334 9.40 -9.81 -8.49
CA THR A 334 10.28 -8.69 -8.18
C THR A 334 11.77 -8.97 -8.45
N SER A 335 12.12 -10.20 -8.83
CA SER A 335 13.52 -10.57 -9.15
C SER A 335 13.99 -10.02 -10.49
N LYS A 336 13.06 -9.65 -11.37
CA LYS A 336 13.36 -8.97 -12.61
C LYS A 336 13.67 -7.52 -12.28
N LYS A 337 14.94 -7.11 -12.43
CA LYS A 337 15.33 -5.70 -12.38
C LYS A 337 14.36 -4.93 -13.27
N GLN A 338 13.75 -3.87 -12.74
CA GLN A 338 13.08 -2.88 -13.56
C GLN A 338 14.15 -2.26 -14.47
N SER A 339 14.35 -2.84 -15.64
CA SER A 339 14.80 -2.04 -16.77
C SER A 339 13.61 -1.15 -17.09
N ALA A 340 13.81 0.16 -17.10
CA ALA A 340 12.82 1.10 -17.58
C ALA A 340 12.12 0.51 -18.80
N LEU A 341 10.80 0.40 -18.75
CA LEU A 341 9.99 -0.19 -19.85
C LEU A 341 9.96 0.70 -21.09
N GLN A 342 10.94 1.57 -21.22
CA GLN A 342 11.24 2.33 -22.40
C GLN A 342 12.00 1.41 -23.34
N GLU A 343 11.28 0.94 -24.32
CA GLU A 343 11.75 0.41 -25.60
C GLU A 343 12.80 -0.71 -25.59
N THR A 344 12.62 -1.60 -26.53
CA THR A 344 13.52 -2.68 -26.93
C THR A 344 14.90 -2.20 -27.40
N GLU A 345 15.25 -0.95 -27.29
CA GLU A 345 16.58 -0.39 -27.58
C GLU A 345 16.78 0.95 -26.87
N SER A 346 17.26 0.95 -25.64
CA SER A 346 18.19 1.98 -25.19
C SER A 346 18.94 1.54 -23.96
N THR A 347 20.20 1.82 -24.01
CA THR A 347 21.24 1.74 -23.00
C THR A 347 20.69 1.89 -21.58
N SER A 348 20.90 0.82 -20.81
CA SER A 348 20.70 0.70 -19.39
C SER A 348 20.91 2.02 -18.63
N TYR A 349 19.83 2.64 -18.18
CA TYR A 349 19.88 3.52 -17.04
C TYR A 349 20.14 2.62 -15.84
N VAL A 350 21.38 2.51 -15.46
CA VAL A 350 21.77 1.87 -14.21
C VAL A 350 21.35 2.84 -13.12
N ILE A 351 20.14 2.67 -12.58
CA ILE A 351 19.81 3.21 -11.26
C ILE A 351 20.79 2.50 -10.34
N GLY A 352 21.74 3.27 -9.78
CA GLY A 352 22.88 2.69 -9.09
C GLY A 352 22.44 1.75 -7.98
N VAL A 353 22.76 0.49 -8.15
CA VAL A 353 22.97 -0.39 -7.03
C VAL A 353 24.19 0.20 -6.33
N MET A 354 23.96 1.03 -5.32
CA MET A 354 25.01 1.36 -4.38
C MET A 354 25.42 0.05 -3.73
N SER A 355 26.56 -0.48 -4.16
CA SER A 355 27.19 -1.57 -3.43
C SER A 355 27.61 -0.98 -2.09
N ASP A 356 27.19 -1.60 -1.01
CA ASP A 356 27.48 -1.26 0.39
C ASP A 356 28.95 -1.57 0.78
N SER A 357 29.88 -1.40 -0.14
CA SER A 357 31.32 -1.49 0.16
C SER A 357 31.92 -0.08 0.22
N ILE A 358 31.50 0.69 1.22
CA ILE A 358 32.31 1.81 1.68
C ILE A 358 33.46 1.19 2.49
N ASP A 359 34.66 1.20 1.92
CA ASP A 359 35.85 0.89 2.63
C ASP A 359 36.18 2.07 3.55
N TYR A 360 35.74 1.97 4.81
CA TYR A 360 35.96 2.99 5.83
C TYR A 360 37.45 3.21 6.15
N ASP A 361 38.33 2.25 5.81
CA ASP A 361 39.78 2.36 6.03
C ASP A 361 40.48 3.27 4.99
N SER A 362 39.76 3.65 3.93
CA SER A 362 40.27 4.53 2.87
C SER A 362 39.89 6.00 3.02
N LEU A 363 39.08 6.38 4.02
CA LEU A 363 38.72 7.77 4.26
C LEU A 363 39.85 8.52 4.97
N PRO A 364 40.25 9.72 4.49
CA PRO A 364 41.26 10.51 5.19
C PRO A 364 40.73 10.91 6.57
N ALA A 365 41.56 10.73 7.59
CA ALA A 365 41.24 11.21 8.94
C ALA A 365 41.03 12.73 8.92
N LEU A 366 39.90 13.18 9.44
CA LEU A 366 39.60 14.59 9.69
C LEU A 366 40.42 15.14 10.84
#